data_94a4659e68b03d010300e3af8dd061c8
#
_entry.id   94a4659e68b03d010300e3af8dd061c8
#
_cell.length_a   1.000
_cell.length_b   1.000
_cell.length_c   1.000
_cell.angle_alpha   90.00
_cell.angle_beta   90.00
_cell.angle_gamma   90.00
#
_symmetry.space_group_name_H-M   'P 1'
#
loop_
_entity.id
_entity.type
_entity.pdbx_description
1 polymer ?
#
loop_
_entity_poly.entity_id
_entity_poly.type
_entity_poly.pdbx_seq_one_letter_code
_entity_poly.pdbx_strand_id
1 'polypeptide(L)'
;CQGKKVSRERKILEVHVDKGMIDGQKIIFNGEGDQEPELEPGDIIIVLEEKEHPVFRRSGLDLIIRVELQLVESLCGFQKIIRTLDDRDLVITSLPGEVTKHGDVKCIMNEGMPQYKNPFEKGRLIVQFLVQFPDKLAPEVIPALENALPPRPEIMIPDQAEECVLLPFDIDKQDQRRRQNRNAYDEDDEMHGPGQRVQCAAN
;
A
#
# COMPACT_ATOMS: atom_id res chain seq x y z
N CYS A 1 -44.77 31.97 -10.45
CA CYS A 1 -44.83 31.02 -9.31
C CYS A 1 -46.22 30.35 -9.14
N GLN A 2 -47.27 30.77 -9.93
CA GLN A 2 -48.64 30.20 -9.88
C GLN A 2 -49.17 30.04 -8.42
N GLY A 3 -48.89 30.99 -7.58
CA GLY A 3 -49.25 31.00 -6.16
C GLY A 3 -48.39 30.18 -5.21
N LYS A 4 -47.35 29.48 -5.71
CA LYS A 4 -46.44 28.67 -4.88
C LYS A 4 -45.40 29.49 -4.10
N LYS A 5 -45.27 30.80 -4.36
CA LYS A 5 -44.32 31.75 -3.76
C LYS A 5 -42.83 31.43 -3.99
N VAL A 6 -42.54 30.29 -4.63
CA VAL A 6 -41.19 29.82 -4.95
C VAL A 6 -41.11 29.39 -6.41
N SER A 7 -39.96 29.56 -7.04
CA SER A 7 -39.62 29.04 -8.35
C SER A 7 -38.32 28.23 -8.25
N ARG A 8 -38.17 27.19 -9.07
CA ARG A 8 -36.92 26.43 -9.13
C ARG A 8 -36.03 27.08 -10.20
N GLU A 9 -34.86 27.52 -9.75
CA GLU A 9 -33.80 28.00 -10.62
C GLU A 9 -32.61 27.10 -10.57
N ARG A 10 -31.93 26.91 -11.71
CA ARG A 10 -30.68 26.18 -11.77
C ARG A 10 -29.53 27.13 -11.57
N LYS A 11 -28.80 26.98 -10.48
CA LYS A 11 -27.58 27.74 -10.19
C LYS A 11 -26.36 26.84 -10.32
N ILE A 12 -25.30 27.30 -10.96
CA ILE A 12 -24.03 26.60 -11.11
C ILE A 12 -23.08 27.20 -10.06
N LEU A 13 -22.54 26.34 -9.19
CA LEU A 13 -21.51 26.69 -8.24
C LEU A 13 -20.18 26.19 -8.76
N GLU A 14 -19.20 27.08 -8.90
CA GLU A 14 -17.85 26.71 -9.28
C GLU A 14 -17.07 26.31 -8.03
N VAL A 15 -16.60 25.06 -8.01
CA VAL A 15 -15.79 24.52 -6.91
C VAL A 15 -14.33 24.55 -7.31
N HIS A 16 -13.55 25.37 -6.63
CA HIS A 16 -12.10 25.41 -6.82
C HIS A 16 -11.42 24.44 -5.87
N VAL A 17 -10.71 23.46 -6.42
CA VAL A 17 -9.88 22.52 -5.66
C VAL A 17 -8.43 22.94 -5.82
N ASP A 18 -7.85 23.50 -4.75
CA ASP A 18 -6.47 23.96 -4.74
C ASP A 18 -5.50 22.79 -4.50
N LYS A 19 -4.28 22.95 -5.05
CA LYS A 19 -3.20 22.00 -4.78
C LYS A 19 -2.88 21.96 -3.28
N GLY A 20 -2.74 20.75 -2.74
CA GLY A 20 -2.43 20.56 -1.33
C GLY A 20 -3.64 20.39 -0.40
N MET A 21 -4.87 20.56 -0.89
CA MET A 21 -6.05 20.20 -0.13
C MET A 21 -6.00 18.73 0.30
N ILE A 22 -6.60 18.40 1.43
CA ILE A 22 -6.55 17.08 2.05
C ILE A 22 -7.90 16.37 1.99
N ASP A 23 -7.88 15.07 2.20
CA ASP A 23 -9.08 14.26 2.35
C ASP A 23 -9.97 14.78 3.50
N GLY A 24 -11.30 14.78 3.29
CA GLY A 24 -12.27 15.29 4.24
C GLY A 24 -12.31 16.82 4.36
N GLN A 25 -11.51 17.57 3.60
CA GLN A 25 -11.53 19.04 3.63
C GLN A 25 -12.86 19.55 3.09
N LYS A 26 -13.43 20.55 3.79
CA LYS A 26 -14.73 21.13 3.47
C LYS A 26 -14.57 22.45 2.75
N ILE A 27 -15.34 22.62 1.67
CA ILE A 27 -15.53 23.87 0.96
C ILE A 27 -16.98 24.31 1.20
N ILE A 28 -17.17 25.48 1.81
CA ILE A 28 -18.49 25.95 2.26
C ILE A 28 -18.91 27.11 1.37
N PHE A 29 -20.12 27.02 0.82
CA PHE A 29 -20.80 28.09 0.11
C PHE A 29 -21.95 28.58 1.00
N ASN A 30 -21.75 29.73 1.64
CA ASN A 30 -22.71 30.26 2.60
C ASN A 30 -23.94 30.83 1.88
N GLY A 31 -25.12 30.45 2.35
CA GLY A 31 -26.38 30.94 1.84
C GLY A 31 -26.77 30.44 0.44
N GLU A 32 -26.12 29.38 -0.04
CA GLU A 32 -26.36 28.83 -1.39
C GLU A 32 -27.24 27.57 -1.35
N GLY A 33 -27.71 27.19 -0.17
CA GLY A 33 -28.62 26.05 0.02
C GLY A 33 -30.06 26.38 -0.36
N ASP A 34 -30.98 25.52 0.09
CA ASP A 34 -32.41 25.68 -0.13
C ASP A 34 -32.92 27.00 0.48
N GLN A 35 -33.74 27.73 -0.30
CA GLN A 35 -34.32 28.99 0.09
C GLN A 35 -35.82 28.82 0.28
N GLU A 36 -36.31 29.12 1.46
CA GLU A 36 -37.73 29.17 1.75
C GLU A 36 -38.16 30.62 2.08
N PRO A 37 -39.42 31.03 1.80
CA PRO A 37 -39.92 32.33 2.19
C PRO A 37 -39.82 32.50 3.71
N GLU A 38 -39.25 33.64 4.16
CA GLU A 38 -39.09 34.03 5.56
C GLU A 38 -38.03 33.26 6.36
N LEU A 39 -37.26 32.36 5.73
CA LEU A 39 -36.14 31.67 6.33
C LEU A 39 -34.82 32.08 5.67
N GLU A 40 -33.75 32.12 6.48
CA GLU A 40 -32.40 32.35 5.95
C GLU A 40 -31.96 31.13 5.14
N PRO A 41 -31.28 31.32 3.98
CA PRO A 41 -30.79 30.25 3.15
C PRO A 41 -29.78 29.38 3.92
N GLY A 42 -29.84 28.06 3.74
CA GLY A 42 -28.84 27.14 4.25
C GLY A 42 -27.51 27.24 3.50
N ASP A 43 -26.48 26.56 4.02
CA ASP A 43 -25.15 26.47 3.40
C ASP A 43 -25.02 25.18 2.59
N ILE A 44 -24.26 25.24 1.50
CA ILE A 44 -23.81 24.04 0.77
C ILE A 44 -22.41 23.71 1.24
N ILE A 45 -22.21 22.50 1.75
CA ILE A 45 -20.91 22.01 2.20
C ILE A 45 -20.46 20.89 1.25
N ILE A 46 -19.34 21.13 0.56
CA ILE A 46 -18.70 20.14 -0.29
C ILE A 46 -17.53 19.54 0.48
N VAL A 47 -17.53 18.22 0.62
CA VAL A 47 -16.46 17.48 1.28
C VAL A 47 -15.61 16.81 0.20
N LEU A 48 -14.30 17.06 0.24
CA LEU A 48 -13.35 16.45 -0.69
C LEU A 48 -13.07 15.01 -0.27
N GLU A 49 -13.01 14.10 -1.24
CA GLU A 49 -12.63 12.71 -1.07
C GLU A 49 -11.40 12.42 -1.93
N GLU A 50 -10.32 11.95 -1.29
CA GLU A 50 -9.09 11.58 -1.97
C GLU A 50 -9.22 10.19 -2.58
N LYS A 51 -9.00 10.08 -3.89
CA LYS A 51 -8.98 8.80 -4.60
C LYS A 51 -7.57 8.19 -4.55
N GLU A 52 -7.53 6.87 -4.42
CA GLU A 52 -6.28 6.14 -4.52
C GLU A 52 -5.61 6.33 -5.88
N HIS A 53 -4.30 6.60 -5.87
CA HIS A 53 -3.50 6.72 -7.08
C HIS A 53 -2.72 5.41 -7.33
N PRO A 54 -2.62 4.91 -8.58
CA PRO A 54 -2.00 3.61 -8.87
C PRO A 54 -0.51 3.56 -8.54
N VAL A 55 0.19 4.68 -8.51
CA VAL A 55 1.64 4.77 -8.34
C VAL A 55 2.04 5.40 -7.02
N PHE A 56 1.35 6.47 -6.62
CA PHE A 56 1.70 7.27 -5.45
C PHE A 56 0.73 7.03 -4.31
N ARG A 57 1.28 6.89 -3.11
CA ARG A 57 0.51 6.92 -1.87
C ARG A 57 0.83 8.19 -1.11
N ARG A 58 -0.17 8.95 -0.76
CA ARG A 58 -0.02 10.17 0.02
C ARG A 58 0.03 9.89 1.52
N SER A 59 0.91 10.59 2.20
CA SER A 59 1.00 10.61 3.67
C SER A 59 1.24 12.05 4.13
N GLY A 60 0.16 12.79 4.37
CA GLY A 60 0.22 14.23 4.66
C GLY A 60 0.77 15.03 3.47
N LEU A 61 1.95 15.61 3.62
CA LEU A 61 2.67 16.31 2.55
C LEU A 61 3.64 15.38 1.79
N ASP A 62 3.98 14.21 2.35
CA ASP A 62 4.89 13.29 1.71
C ASP A 62 4.16 12.40 0.71
N LEU A 63 4.83 12.07 -0.39
CA LEU A 63 4.41 11.08 -1.37
C LEU A 63 5.30 9.85 -1.25
N ILE A 64 4.71 8.68 -1.30
CA ILE A 64 5.41 7.40 -1.21
C ILE A 64 5.23 6.67 -2.53
N ILE A 65 6.35 6.21 -3.11
CA ILE A 65 6.38 5.40 -4.32
C ILE A 65 7.20 4.13 -4.08
N ARG A 66 6.80 3.03 -4.73
CA ARG A 66 7.58 1.79 -4.78
C ARG A 66 8.24 1.67 -6.13
N VAL A 67 9.55 1.44 -6.13
CA VAL A 67 10.35 1.28 -7.34
C VAL A 67 10.98 -0.10 -7.34
N GLU A 68 10.71 -0.87 -8.39
CA GLU A 68 11.28 -2.18 -8.58
C GLU A 68 12.66 -2.05 -9.25
N LEU A 69 13.63 -2.76 -8.69
CA LEU A 69 14.99 -2.85 -9.19
C LEU A 69 15.32 -4.31 -9.49
N GLN A 70 16.01 -4.53 -10.58
CA GLN A 70 16.66 -5.82 -10.81
C GLN A 70 17.87 -5.97 -9.87
N LEU A 71 18.23 -7.20 -9.51
CA LEU A 71 19.36 -7.46 -8.61
C LEU A 71 20.66 -6.78 -9.10
N VAL A 72 20.91 -6.80 -10.39
CA VAL A 72 22.09 -6.15 -10.99
C VAL A 72 22.06 -4.63 -10.81
N GLU A 73 20.89 -4.01 -10.92
CA GLU A 73 20.70 -2.57 -10.71
C GLU A 73 20.96 -2.21 -9.24
N SER A 74 20.52 -3.06 -8.31
CA SER A 74 20.71 -2.84 -6.88
C SER A 74 22.17 -2.91 -6.45
N LEU A 75 22.99 -3.72 -7.13
CA LEU A 75 24.42 -3.92 -6.84
C LEU A 75 25.34 -2.95 -7.58
N CYS A 76 25.04 -2.67 -8.84
CA CYS A 76 25.92 -1.91 -9.73
C CYS A 76 25.53 -0.44 -9.90
N GLY A 77 24.40 -0.02 -9.30
CA GLY A 77 23.82 1.29 -9.52
C GLY A 77 22.80 1.30 -10.66
N PHE A 78 21.95 2.32 -10.66
CA PHE A 78 20.84 2.42 -11.61
C PHE A 78 20.48 3.87 -11.91
N GLN A 79 19.73 4.04 -13.01
CA GLN A 79 18.98 5.23 -13.32
C GLN A 79 17.54 4.84 -13.61
N LYS A 80 16.59 5.48 -12.90
CA LYS A 80 15.15 5.28 -13.12
C LYS A 80 14.48 6.63 -13.32
N ILE A 81 13.49 6.65 -14.19
CA ILE A 81 12.66 7.81 -14.45
C ILE A 81 11.36 7.64 -13.67
N ILE A 82 11.00 8.65 -12.89
CA ILE A 82 9.73 8.74 -12.19
C ILE A 82 8.96 9.92 -12.78
N ARG A 83 7.78 9.67 -13.32
CA ARG A 83 6.87 10.72 -13.74
C ARG A 83 6.11 11.24 -12.52
N THR A 84 6.25 12.52 -12.24
CA THR A 84 5.61 13.19 -11.11
C THR A 84 4.13 13.50 -11.38
N LEU A 85 3.38 13.90 -10.34
CA LEU A 85 1.98 14.29 -10.47
C LEU A 85 1.76 15.61 -11.23
N ASP A 86 2.82 16.39 -11.43
CA ASP A 86 2.84 17.63 -12.22
C ASP A 86 3.43 17.42 -13.63
N ASP A 87 3.41 16.18 -14.12
CA ASP A 87 3.84 15.78 -15.47
C ASP A 87 5.32 16.05 -15.79
N ARG A 88 6.17 16.20 -14.78
CA ARG A 88 7.63 16.28 -14.94
C ARG A 88 8.26 14.89 -14.81
N ASP A 89 9.34 14.67 -15.50
CA ASP A 89 10.15 13.46 -15.37
C ASP A 89 11.34 13.73 -14.43
N LEU A 90 11.42 12.96 -13.33
CA LEU A 90 12.54 12.97 -12.40
C LEU A 90 13.43 11.76 -12.68
N VAL A 91 14.72 12.00 -12.88
CA VAL A 91 15.71 10.93 -12.99
C VAL A 91 16.35 10.70 -11.64
N ILE A 92 16.10 9.55 -11.04
CA ILE A 92 16.78 9.11 -9.83
C ILE A 92 18.00 8.27 -10.23
N THR A 93 19.15 8.59 -9.65
CA THR A 93 20.41 7.92 -9.93
C THR A 93 21.02 7.38 -8.65
N SER A 94 21.39 6.11 -8.65
CA SER A 94 22.28 5.52 -7.66
C SER A 94 23.66 5.31 -8.30
N LEU A 95 24.70 5.75 -7.60
CA LEU A 95 26.06 5.69 -8.14
C LEU A 95 26.60 4.26 -8.08
N PRO A 96 27.47 3.86 -9.03
CA PRO A 96 28.20 2.60 -8.95
C PRO A 96 28.97 2.50 -7.63
N GLY A 97 28.88 1.34 -6.98
CA GLY A 97 29.49 1.10 -5.67
C GLY A 97 28.56 1.36 -4.48
N GLU A 98 27.41 1.99 -4.70
CA GLU A 98 26.37 2.13 -3.68
C GLU A 98 25.34 1.00 -3.85
N VAL A 99 25.31 0.07 -2.89
CA VAL A 99 24.38 -1.05 -2.90
C VAL A 99 23.05 -0.63 -2.27
N THR A 100 21.97 -0.81 -3.02
CA THR A 100 20.61 -0.57 -2.53
C THR A 100 19.97 -1.89 -2.14
N LYS A 101 19.59 -2.06 -0.88
CA LYS A 101 18.98 -3.30 -0.36
C LYS A 101 17.49 -3.36 -0.67
N HIS A 102 16.94 -4.57 -0.63
CA HIS A 102 15.49 -4.76 -0.68
C HIS A 102 14.84 -4.12 0.54
N GLY A 103 13.84 -3.27 0.29
CA GLY A 103 13.14 -2.52 1.33
C GLY A 103 13.80 -1.21 1.75
N ASP A 104 14.96 -0.86 1.21
CA ASP A 104 15.59 0.43 1.48
C ASP A 104 14.67 1.59 1.10
N VAL A 105 14.72 2.64 1.92
CA VAL A 105 13.92 3.84 1.74
C VAL A 105 14.84 5.03 1.61
N LYS A 106 14.73 5.75 0.49
CA LYS A 106 15.42 7.03 0.27
C LYS A 106 14.38 8.13 0.01
N CYS A 107 14.75 9.39 0.18
CA CYS A 107 13.83 10.49 -0.06
C CYS A 107 14.46 11.55 -0.98
N ILE A 108 13.58 12.23 -1.72
CA ILE A 108 13.90 13.40 -2.52
C ILE A 108 13.16 14.57 -1.90
N MET A 109 13.89 15.62 -1.54
CA MET A 109 13.32 16.80 -0.91
C MET A 109 12.54 17.64 -1.92
N ASN A 110 11.46 18.27 -1.48
CA ASN A 110 10.64 19.20 -2.28
C ASN A 110 9.92 18.58 -3.50
N GLU A 111 9.79 17.25 -3.54
CA GLU A 111 9.07 16.52 -4.60
C GLU A 111 7.82 15.79 -4.08
N GLY A 112 7.35 16.12 -2.89
CA GLY A 112 6.08 15.68 -2.33
C GLY A 112 4.92 16.57 -2.74
N MET A 113 3.80 16.45 -2.00
CA MET A 113 2.62 17.29 -2.16
C MET A 113 2.90 18.73 -1.71
N PRO A 114 2.38 19.73 -2.43
CA PRO A 114 2.44 21.11 -1.96
C PRO A 114 1.58 21.30 -0.71
N GLN A 115 1.96 22.26 0.11
CA GLN A 115 1.16 22.67 1.26
C GLN A 115 -0.01 23.54 0.78
N TYR A 116 -1.20 23.26 1.32
CA TYR A 116 -2.38 24.08 1.05
C TYR A 116 -2.14 25.55 1.44
N LYS A 117 -2.48 26.48 0.57
CA LYS A 117 -2.23 27.94 0.66
C LYS A 117 -0.75 28.37 0.56
N ASN A 118 0.21 27.44 0.60
CA ASN A 118 1.63 27.73 0.35
C ASN A 118 2.24 26.71 -0.62
N PRO A 119 1.93 26.77 -1.92
CA PRO A 119 2.33 25.78 -2.90
C PRO A 119 3.84 25.72 -3.18
N PHE A 120 4.61 26.70 -2.67
CA PHE A 120 6.07 26.73 -2.79
C PHE A 120 6.74 25.77 -1.79
N GLU A 121 6.09 25.49 -0.67
CA GLU A 121 6.51 24.45 0.26
C GLU A 121 5.92 23.12 -0.15
N LYS A 122 6.79 22.16 -0.45
CA LYS A 122 6.42 20.80 -0.80
C LYS A 122 7.03 19.82 0.22
N GLY A 123 6.33 18.72 0.45
CA GLY A 123 6.87 17.61 1.23
C GLY A 123 7.96 16.84 0.48
N ARG A 124 8.22 15.62 0.89
CA ARG A 124 9.25 14.74 0.34
C ARG A 124 8.61 13.68 -0.55
N LEU A 125 9.34 13.27 -1.57
CA LEU A 125 9.07 12.04 -2.28
C LEU A 125 9.88 10.92 -1.63
N ILE A 126 9.20 9.97 -1.01
CA ILE A 126 9.77 8.80 -0.34
C ILE A 126 9.76 7.65 -1.33
N VAL A 127 10.94 7.12 -1.64
CA VAL A 127 11.12 6.03 -2.60
C VAL A 127 11.50 4.78 -1.84
N GLN A 128 10.64 3.75 -1.89
CA GLN A 128 10.89 2.43 -1.35
C GLN A 128 11.35 1.50 -2.48
N PHE A 129 12.52 0.90 -2.32
CA PHE A 129 13.09 0.01 -3.33
C PHE A 129 12.73 -1.44 -3.07
N LEU A 130 12.21 -2.11 -4.09
CA LEU A 130 11.90 -3.54 -4.07
C LEU A 130 12.83 -4.26 -5.06
N VAL A 131 13.82 -4.97 -4.53
CA VAL A 131 14.77 -5.70 -5.37
C VAL A 131 14.16 -7.02 -5.82
N GLN A 132 14.12 -7.21 -7.12
CA GLN A 132 13.66 -8.45 -7.76
C GLN A 132 14.85 -9.38 -7.94
N PHE A 133 14.77 -10.56 -7.33
CA PHE A 133 15.74 -11.62 -7.48
C PHE A 133 15.33 -12.54 -8.65
N PRO A 134 16.26 -13.06 -9.43
CA PRO A 134 15.94 -14.06 -10.44
C PRO A 134 15.53 -15.37 -9.79
N ASP A 135 14.55 -16.06 -10.37
CA ASP A 135 14.07 -17.34 -9.85
C ASP A 135 15.14 -18.44 -9.94
N LYS A 136 15.97 -18.39 -10.95
CA LYS A 136 17.06 -19.35 -11.18
C LYS A 136 18.28 -18.65 -11.77
N LEU A 137 19.45 -19.12 -11.40
CA LEU A 137 20.71 -18.72 -11.99
C LEU A 137 21.25 -19.85 -12.87
N ALA A 138 21.80 -19.50 -14.03
CA ALA A 138 22.51 -20.47 -14.86
C ALA A 138 23.79 -20.93 -14.13
N PRO A 139 24.11 -22.24 -14.11
CA PRO A 139 25.30 -22.77 -13.42
C PRO A 139 26.61 -22.10 -13.84
N GLU A 140 26.68 -21.64 -15.08
CA GLU A 140 27.86 -20.97 -15.65
C GLU A 140 28.15 -19.60 -15.03
N VAL A 141 27.10 -18.94 -14.49
CA VAL A 141 27.21 -17.59 -13.89
C VAL A 141 27.66 -17.68 -12.42
N ILE A 142 27.43 -18.79 -11.75
CA ILE A 142 27.70 -18.97 -10.31
C ILE A 142 29.17 -18.68 -9.97
N PRO A 143 30.19 -19.25 -10.68
CA PRO A 143 31.59 -19.00 -10.34
C PRO A 143 32.00 -17.53 -10.53
N ALA A 144 31.40 -16.84 -11.51
CA ALA A 144 31.66 -15.41 -11.72
C ALA A 144 31.12 -14.55 -10.58
N LEU A 145 29.94 -14.88 -10.06
CA LEU A 145 29.34 -14.21 -8.92
C LEU A 145 30.13 -14.48 -7.62
N GLU A 146 30.58 -15.70 -7.39
CA GLU A 146 31.41 -16.07 -6.24
C GLU A 146 32.75 -15.34 -6.22
N ASN A 147 33.33 -15.08 -7.38
CA ASN A 147 34.58 -14.31 -7.49
C ASN A 147 34.34 -12.79 -7.31
N ALA A 148 33.17 -12.29 -7.66
CA ALA A 148 32.85 -10.86 -7.59
C ALA A 148 32.31 -10.43 -6.21
N LEU A 149 31.69 -11.34 -5.46
CA LEU A 149 31.07 -11.10 -4.18
C LEU A 149 31.98 -11.55 -3.02
N PRO A 150 31.73 -11.07 -1.78
CA PRO A 150 32.45 -11.55 -0.61
C PRO A 150 32.33 -13.09 -0.47
N PRO A 151 33.43 -13.75 -0.07
CA PRO A 151 33.45 -15.22 0.06
C PRO A 151 32.42 -15.70 1.09
N ARG A 152 31.97 -16.92 0.88
CA ARG A 152 31.07 -17.59 1.84
C ARG A 152 31.83 -17.81 3.18
N PRO A 153 31.15 -17.69 4.33
CA PRO A 153 31.76 -18.05 5.59
C PRO A 153 32.10 -19.56 5.62
N GLU A 154 33.25 -19.89 6.15
CA GLU A 154 33.62 -21.30 6.38
C GLU A 154 32.74 -21.90 7.47
N ILE A 155 32.07 -22.99 7.18
CA ILE A 155 31.21 -23.70 8.09
C ILE A 155 31.86 -25.03 8.46
N MET A 156 32.16 -25.25 9.72
CA MET A 156 32.56 -26.57 10.24
C MET A 156 31.31 -27.43 10.41
N ILE A 157 31.17 -28.44 9.55
CA ILE A 157 30.07 -29.41 9.65
C ILE A 157 30.48 -30.48 10.67
N PRO A 158 29.72 -30.70 11.77
CA PRO A 158 29.98 -31.77 12.70
C PRO A 158 29.81 -33.14 12.03
N ASP A 159 30.63 -34.13 12.43
CA ASP A 159 30.59 -35.50 11.85
C ASP A 159 29.24 -36.22 12.00
N GLN A 160 28.37 -35.76 12.89
CA GLN A 160 27.02 -36.32 13.14
C GLN A 160 25.88 -35.44 12.60
N ALA A 161 26.21 -34.48 11.73
CA ALA A 161 25.18 -33.60 11.13
C ALA A 161 24.35 -34.38 10.10
N GLU A 162 23.04 -34.28 10.19
CA GLU A 162 22.11 -34.83 9.19
C GLU A 162 21.93 -33.82 8.04
N GLU A 163 22.08 -34.30 6.81
CA GLU A 163 21.84 -33.48 5.62
C GLU A 163 20.33 -33.42 5.30
N CYS A 164 19.79 -32.23 5.26
CA CYS A 164 18.39 -31.99 4.92
C CYS A 164 18.28 -31.07 3.68
N VAL A 165 17.34 -31.37 2.81
CA VAL A 165 17.06 -30.55 1.62
C VAL A 165 15.91 -29.60 1.93
N LEU A 166 16.11 -28.30 1.64
CA LEU A 166 15.07 -27.28 1.76
C LEU A 166 14.06 -27.44 0.62
N LEU A 167 12.79 -27.60 0.98
CA LEU A 167 11.68 -27.62 0.03
C LEU A 167 10.90 -26.30 0.12
N PRO A 168 10.32 -25.82 -1.00
CA PRO A 168 9.49 -24.64 -0.98
C PRO A 168 8.25 -24.86 -0.09
N PHE A 169 8.05 -23.96 0.87
CA PHE A 169 6.94 -24.01 1.80
C PHE A 169 5.84 -23.05 1.37
N ASP A 170 4.69 -23.61 1.03
CA ASP A 170 3.52 -22.87 0.60
C ASP A 170 2.57 -22.68 1.82
N ILE A 171 2.64 -21.49 2.40
CA ILE A 171 1.87 -21.10 3.59
C ILE A 171 0.37 -21.17 3.31
N ASP A 172 -0.05 -20.72 2.14
CA ASP A 172 -1.48 -20.63 1.77
C ASP A 172 -2.12 -22.02 1.66
N LYS A 173 -1.39 -23.02 1.13
CA LYS A 173 -1.88 -24.40 1.06
C LYS A 173 -1.99 -25.04 2.43
N GLN A 174 -1.11 -24.68 3.36
CA GLN A 174 -1.15 -25.25 4.70
C GLN A 174 -2.28 -24.66 5.53
N ASP A 175 -2.57 -23.38 5.40
CA ASP A 175 -3.70 -22.75 6.06
C ASP A 175 -5.04 -23.24 5.51
N GLN A 176 -5.12 -23.49 4.20
CA GLN A 176 -6.30 -24.14 3.61
C GLN A 176 -6.50 -25.57 4.14
N ARG A 177 -5.45 -26.38 4.26
CA ARG A 177 -5.52 -27.72 4.86
C ARG A 177 -5.91 -27.69 6.33
N ARG A 178 -5.40 -26.72 7.10
CA ARG A 178 -5.80 -26.52 8.50
C ARG A 178 -7.26 -26.15 8.64
N ARG A 179 -7.78 -25.27 7.76
CA ARG A 179 -9.20 -24.90 7.74
C ARG A 179 -10.10 -26.07 7.35
N GLN A 180 -9.70 -26.87 6.35
CA GLN A 180 -10.44 -28.09 5.96
C GLN A 180 -10.47 -29.13 7.07
N ASN A 181 -9.34 -29.39 7.74
CA ASN A 181 -9.31 -30.32 8.87
C ASN A 181 -10.13 -29.84 10.07
N ARG A 182 -10.17 -28.54 10.34
CA ARG A 182 -11.03 -27.98 11.40
C ARG A 182 -12.51 -28.22 11.14
N ASN A 183 -12.95 -27.94 9.89
CA ASN A 183 -14.34 -28.17 9.52
C ASN A 183 -14.73 -29.66 9.55
N ALA A 184 -13.79 -30.57 9.26
CA ALA A 184 -14.06 -32.01 9.32
C ALA A 184 -14.23 -32.52 10.77
N TYR A 185 -13.62 -31.87 11.77
CA TYR A 185 -13.82 -32.22 13.18
C TYR A 185 -15.10 -31.59 13.77
N ASP A 186 -15.56 -30.47 13.27
CA ASP A 186 -16.80 -29.82 13.72
C ASP A 186 -18.06 -30.56 13.18
N GLU A 187 -17.97 -31.23 12.02
CA GLU A 187 -19.09 -32.04 11.48
C GLU A 187 -19.31 -33.37 12.24
N ASP A 188 -18.30 -33.94 12.88
CA ASP A 188 -18.43 -35.18 13.65
C ASP A 188 -19.07 -34.94 15.05
N ASP A 189 -18.99 -33.75 15.62
CA ASP A 189 -19.60 -33.41 16.91
C ASP A 189 -21.12 -33.11 16.80
N GLU A 190 -21.65 -32.77 15.62
CA GLU A 190 -23.09 -32.57 15.43
C GLU A 190 -23.89 -33.87 15.24
N MET A 191 -23.21 -35.02 15.03
CA MET A 191 -23.90 -36.32 14.84
C MET A 191 -24.17 -37.08 16.14
N HIS A 192 -23.73 -36.59 17.30
CA HIS A 192 -24.05 -37.21 18.59
C HIS A 192 -25.22 -36.45 19.24
N GLY A 193 -26.44 -36.89 18.91
CA GLY A 193 -27.67 -36.45 19.54
C GLY A 193 -27.72 -36.71 21.04
N PRO A 194 -28.60 -36.06 21.80
CA PRO A 194 -28.58 -36.01 23.27
C PRO A 194 -28.84 -37.39 23.86
N GLY A 195 -27.79 -38.02 24.39
CA GLY A 195 -27.86 -39.26 25.12
C GLY A 195 -28.76 -39.15 26.37
N GLN A 196 -29.67 -40.11 26.51
CA GLN A 196 -30.64 -40.26 27.61
C GLN A 196 -29.96 -40.13 28.98
N ARG A 197 -30.51 -39.23 29.81
CA ARG A 197 -30.18 -39.17 31.23
C ARG A 197 -30.71 -40.43 31.93
N VAL A 198 -29.81 -41.25 32.39
CA VAL A 198 -30.13 -42.35 33.34
C VAL A 198 -30.25 -41.75 34.73
N GLN A 199 -31.46 -41.72 35.33
CA GLN A 199 -31.68 -41.40 36.72
C GLN A 199 -31.30 -42.61 37.58
N CYS A 200 -30.24 -42.52 38.38
CA CYS A 200 -30.00 -43.46 39.48
C CYS A 200 -30.88 -43.03 40.67
N ALA A 201 -31.86 -43.87 40.99
CA ALA A 201 -32.59 -43.79 42.25
C ALA A 201 -31.73 -44.39 43.36
N ALA A 202 -31.48 -43.64 44.41
CA ALA A 202 -30.90 -44.13 45.67
C ALA A 202 -32.00 -44.73 46.53
N ASN A 203 -31.73 -45.95 47.03
CA ASN A 203 -32.32 -46.52 48.21
C ASN A 203 -31.28 -46.50 49.34
#